data_d97feeeef297292e9d39bba39f7b9ef8
#
_entry.id   d97feeeef297292e9d39bba39f7b9ef8
#
_cell.length_a   1.000
_cell.length_b   1.000
_cell.length_c   1.000
_cell.angle_alpha   90.00
_cell.angle_beta   90.00
_cell.angle_gamma   90.00
#
_symmetry.space_group_name_H-M   'P 1'
#
loop_
_entity.id
_entity.type
_entity.pdbx_description
1 polymer ?
#
loop_
_entity_poly.entity_id
_entity_poly.type
_entity_poly.pdbx_seq_one_letter_code
_entity_poly.pdbx_strand_id
1 'polypeptide(L)'
;SEYGTIALAENPFRVVLYDADGNLMTDTRTLSDNDSTQVRVLPFQFIRRSSDNRRSINPVFALHPYEKIVGCGESSTALNKVGQKLNLFVTDPQSPETPDMYKPVPFFMSNRGYGIFMHTSAPVTCDFGQSHAQSMKLFMEDETMDFFIFFGEPKDILNEYTDVTGKPQMPPLWSFGTWMSRISYFSQQEAYDVAENLRKHQIPSDVIHLDTGWFTTDWECDYRFDPERFPDAQKMIDDLKADGFHISLWQLPYFTPHNNYYEELIEKGLYVKNAKGGMPFEDAVLDFSNPETVEWYQSKLEGLLKMGVGAIKVDFGEGAPLNGLYHSGKTGLYEHNIYPLRYNKAVAEITEKTTGEHIMWARSAWAGSQRYPLHWGGDASNTDIGMAATLRCGLSFGLSGFSFWSHDIGGFVQSTPENLYRRWLPFGFLTSHTRAHGAPPTEPWLYNESFTDAFRQSAELKYKLMPYIVGQAQKCVESGLPMLRAMLIEFPDDPAVWQIDDQYMFGSDMLVAPLMDESSERYVYLPEGKWVDYQTKKTYTPGYHRIAADDIPCVILVRKGSVIPHVPVAQSTSEIDWNKVYDVKF
;
A
#
# COMPACT_ATOMS: atom_id res chain seq x y z
N SER A 1 27.12 10.51 9.15
CA SER A 1 26.21 11.59 8.70
C SER A 1 26.14 12.69 9.76
N GLU A 2 25.51 13.80 9.45
CA GLU A 2 25.25 14.87 10.42
C GLU A 2 24.29 14.44 11.55
N TYR A 3 23.50 13.40 11.32
CA TYR A 3 22.52 12.87 12.28
C TYR A 3 23.03 11.69 13.10
N GLY A 4 24.16 11.07 12.76
CA GLY A 4 24.66 9.93 13.53
C GLY A 4 25.91 9.25 12.97
N THR A 5 26.42 8.31 13.77
CA THR A 5 27.66 7.58 13.51
C THR A 5 27.47 6.08 13.69
N ILE A 6 28.03 5.30 12.79
CA ILE A 6 28.18 3.85 12.93
C ILE A 6 29.61 3.55 13.37
N ALA A 7 29.76 2.89 14.54
CA ALA A 7 31.03 2.40 15.01
C ALA A 7 31.09 0.87 14.94
N LEU A 8 32.21 0.35 14.43
CA LEU A 8 32.48 -1.09 14.40
C LEU A 8 33.56 -1.41 15.44
N ALA A 9 33.24 -2.27 16.39
CA ALA A 9 34.20 -2.82 17.33
C ALA A 9 34.63 -4.23 16.85
N GLU A 10 35.93 -4.53 16.90
CA GLU A 10 36.45 -5.78 16.34
C GLU A 10 36.49 -6.92 17.37
N ASN A 11 36.72 -6.62 18.66
CA ASN A 11 36.91 -7.65 19.68
C ASN A 11 36.21 -7.32 21.01
N PRO A 12 35.01 -7.88 21.30
CA PRO A 12 34.20 -8.70 20.39
C PRO A 12 33.62 -7.85 19.23
N PHE A 13 33.31 -8.49 18.10
CA PHE A 13 32.71 -7.79 16.98
C PHE A 13 31.33 -7.25 17.36
N ARG A 14 31.14 -5.95 17.17
CA ARG A 14 29.87 -5.24 17.44
C ARG A 14 29.65 -4.13 16.41
N VAL A 15 28.37 -3.90 16.13
CA VAL A 15 27.89 -2.72 15.41
C VAL A 15 27.22 -1.82 16.45
N VAL A 16 27.62 -0.55 16.51
CA VAL A 16 27.11 0.41 17.48
C VAL A 16 26.63 1.65 16.74
N LEU A 17 25.42 2.13 17.05
CA LEU A 17 24.82 3.32 16.47
C LEU A 17 24.78 4.42 17.53
N TYR A 18 25.34 5.58 17.18
CA TYR A 18 25.31 6.80 18.00
C TYR A 18 24.56 7.92 17.25
N ASP A 19 23.86 8.77 18.00
CA ASP A 19 23.30 10.02 17.47
C ASP A 19 24.39 11.06 17.19
N ALA A 20 23.99 12.26 16.72
CA ALA A 20 24.89 13.36 16.42
C ALA A 20 25.67 13.87 17.65
N ASP A 21 25.09 13.75 18.83
CA ASP A 21 25.68 14.16 20.11
C ASP A 21 26.58 13.08 20.73
N GLY A 22 26.68 11.90 20.12
CA GLY A 22 27.45 10.76 20.58
C GLY A 22 26.74 9.91 21.64
N ASN A 23 25.43 10.06 21.82
CA ASN A 23 24.65 9.19 22.68
C ASN A 23 24.34 7.85 21.98
N LEU A 24 24.37 6.76 22.75
CA LEU A 24 24.08 5.42 22.25
C LEU A 24 22.62 5.31 21.85
N MET A 25 22.35 4.99 20.58
CA MET A 25 21.02 4.66 20.08
C MET A 25 20.72 3.16 20.27
N THR A 26 21.54 2.29 19.70
CA THR A 26 21.48 0.84 19.85
C THR A 26 22.84 0.20 19.54
N ASP A 27 23.04 -1.03 19.98
CA ASP A 27 24.23 -1.82 19.63
C ASP A 27 23.92 -3.32 19.59
N THR A 28 24.74 -4.06 18.85
CA THR A 28 24.72 -5.54 18.95
C THR A 28 25.55 -5.96 20.15
N ARG A 29 24.94 -6.60 21.15
CA ARG A 29 25.63 -7.03 22.35
C ARG A 29 25.11 -8.35 22.92
N THR A 30 25.96 -9.00 23.69
CA THR A 30 25.56 -10.14 24.52
C THR A 30 24.69 -9.65 25.68
N LEU A 31 23.53 -10.27 25.85
CA LEU A 31 22.67 -10.09 27.02
C LEU A 31 22.81 -11.33 27.90
N SER A 32 23.27 -11.14 29.12
CA SER A 32 23.48 -12.20 30.12
C SER A 32 22.86 -11.84 31.47
N ASP A 33 22.66 -12.83 32.32
CA ASP A 33 22.31 -12.59 33.71
C ASP A 33 23.48 -11.94 34.47
N ASN A 34 23.17 -11.29 35.62
CA ASN A 34 24.13 -10.48 36.37
C ASN A 34 25.40 -11.24 36.83
N ASP A 35 25.32 -12.56 36.97
CA ASP A 35 26.45 -13.41 37.39
C ASP A 35 27.20 -14.02 36.20
N SER A 36 26.87 -13.61 34.97
CA SER A 36 27.55 -14.02 33.73
C SER A 36 27.54 -15.55 33.44
N THR A 37 26.75 -16.30 34.16
CA THR A 37 26.73 -17.77 34.01
C THR A 37 25.80 -18.26 32.90
N GLN A 38 24.84 -17.41 32.46
CA GLN A 38 23.90 -17.72 31.37
C GLN A 38 23.83 -16.59 30.36
N VAL A 39 24.32 -16.86 29.16
CA VAL A 39 24.13 -15.99 28.01
C VAL A 39 22.75 -16.24 27.44
N ARG A 40 21.88 -15.21 27.45
CA ARG A 40 20.53 -15.30 26.92
C ARG A 40 20.44 -14.90 25.45
N VAL A 41 21.27 -13.96 25.03
CA VAL A 41 21.29 -13.43 23.68
C VAL A 41 22.73 -13.18 23.25
N LEU A 42 23.08 -13.64 22.05
CA LEU A 42 24.37 -13.34 21.39
C LEU A 42 24.19 -12.17 20.42
N PRO A 43 25.24 -11.34 20.24
CA PRO A 43 25.18 -10.20 19.31
C PRO A 43 24.96 -10.62 17.86
N PHE A 44 25.48 -11.80 17.49
CA PHE A 44 25.27 -12.44 16.20
C PHE A 44 25.02 -13.92 16.39
N GLN A 45 24.04 -14.46 15.68
CA GLN A 45 23.71 -15.88 15.69
C GLN A 45 23.99 -16.45 14.30
N PHE A 46 24.82 -17.49 14.26
CA PHE A 46 25.11 -18.25 13.04
C PHE A 46 24.33 -19.55 13.11
N ILE A 47 23.35 -19.71 12.24
CA ILE A 47 22.47 -20.88 12.24
C ILE A 47 22.76 -21.72 11.01
N ARG A 48 22.85 -23.02 11.18
CA ARG A 48 22.89 -24.01 10.11
C ARG A 48 21.69 -24.92 10.25
N ARG A 49 20.83 -24.91 9.26
CA ARG A 49 19.66 -25.80 9.23
C ARG A 49 20.11 -27.21 8.82
N SER A 50 19.74 -28.23 9.64
CA SER A 50 20.19 -29.61 9.42
C SER A 50 19.49 -30.29 8.23
N SER A 51 18.30 -29.85 7.84
CA SER A 51 17.53 -30.45 6.75
C SER A 51 18.11 -30.21 5.35
N ASP A 52 18.69 -29.04 5.11
CA ASP A 52 19.19 -28.59 3.80
C ASP A 52 20.57 -27.94 3.86
N ASN A 53 21.21 -27.91 5.03
CA ASN A 53 22.49 -27.28 5.32
C ASN A 53 22.54 -25.76 5.05
N ARG A 54 21.41 -25.09 4.85
CA ARG A 54 21.37 -23.64 4.72
C ARG A 54 21.97 -22.98 5.96
N ARG A 55 22.63 -21.86 5.73
CA ARG A 55 23.22 -21.04 6.78
C ARG A 55 22.54 -19.68 6.79
N SER A 56 22.47 -19.10 7.96
CA SER A 56 21.98 -17.73 8.15
C SER A 56 22.81 -17.00 9.19
N ILE A 57 22.91 -15.70 9.04
CA ILE A 57 23.52 -14.80 9.99
C ILE A 57 22.45 -13.85 10.52
N ASN A 58 22.33 -13.75 11.85
CA ASN A 58 21.23 -13.03 12.48
C ASN A 58 21.79 -12.07 13.54
N PRO A 59 21.79 -10.77 13.30
CA PRO A 59 22.19 -9.78 14.28
C PRO A 59 21.10 -9.63 15.34
N VAL A 60 21.54 -9.33 16.55
CA VAL A 60 20.66 -9.02 17.67
C VAL A 60 21.08 -7.68 18.25
N PHE A 61 20.21 -6.69 18.11
CA PHE A 61 20.41 -5.36 18.68
C PHE A 61 19.74 -5.24 20.05
N ALA A 62 20.27 -4.36 20.88
CA ALA A 62 19.62 -3.98 22.12
C ALA A 62 18.35 -3.18 21.83
N LEU A 63 17.27 -3.49 22.53
CA LEU A 63 16.02 -2.74 22.50
C LEU A 63 15.90 -1.90 23.78
N HIS A 64 15.80 -0.59 23.63
CA HIS A 64 15.68 0.33 24.76
C HIS A 64 14.26 0.27 25.37
N PRO A 65 14.10 0.41 26.72
CA PRO A 65 12.78 0.30 27.38
C PRO A 65 11.69 1.22 26.85
N TYR A 66 12.04 2.39 26.36
CA TYR A 66 11.08 3.40 25.81
C TYR A 66 11.08 3.46 24.28
N GLU A 67 11.76 2.53 23.64
CA GLU A 67 11.84 2.49 22.20
C GLU A 67 10.51 2.12 21.57
N LYS A 68 10.22 2.72 20.41
CA LYS A 68 9.10 2.43 19.53
C LYS A 68 9.65 2.09 18.16
N ILE A 69 9.15 1.03 17.57
CA ILE A 69 9.54 0.56 16.24
C ILE A 69 8.30 0.60 15.33
N VAL A 70 8.45 1.15 14.12
CA VAL A 70 7.37 1.24 13.14
C VAL A 70 7.88 0.83 11.75
N GLY A 71 6.98 0.44 10.84
CA GLY A 71 7.33 -0.02 9.50
C GLY A 71 7.02 -1.50 9.28
N CYS A 72 7.89 -2.23 8.60
CA CYS A 72 7.78 -3.64 8.23
C CYS A 72 6.73 -3.97 7.16
N GLY A 73 6.24 -2.99 6.40
CA GLY A 73 5.25 -3.19 5.34
C GLY A 73 3.82 -2.95 5.78
N GLU A 74 2.87 -3.47 5.00
CA GLU A 74 1.43 -3.29 5.20
C GLU A 74 0.91 -4.26 6.26
N SER A 75 1.01 -3.87 7.52
CA SER A 75 0.64 -4.70 8.67
C SER A 75 -0.57 -4.14 9.41
N SER A 76 -1.57 -4.97 9.66
CA SER A 76 -2.78 -4.64 10.42
C SER A 76 -2.60 -4.69 11.94
N THR A 77 -1.48 -5.21 12.42
CA THR A 77 -1.15 -5.23 13.85
C THR A 77 -0.90 -3.81 14.37
N ALA A 78 -0.80 -3.64 15.69
CA ALA A 78 -0.51 -2.32 16.27
C ALA A 78 0.67 -1.64 15.56
N LEU A 79 0.56 -0.32 15.35
CA LEU A 79 1.55 0.45 14.59
C LEU A 79 2.95 0.36 15.20
N ASN A 80 3.04 0.47 16.53
CA ASN A 80 4.26 0.17 17.26
C ASN A 80 4.51 -1.34 17.32
N LYS A 81 5.62 -1.79 16.76
CA LYS A 81 5.98 -3.21 16.62
C LYS A 81 6.70 -3.79 17.85
N VAL A 82 7.04 -2.96 18.85
CA VAL A 82 7.67 -3.48 20.09
C VAL A 82 6.73 -4.44 20.81
N GLY A 83 7.24 -5.58 21.20
CA GLY A 83 6.49 -6.71 21.74
C GLY A 83 5.93 -7.67 20.70
N GLN A 84 6.17 -7.43 19.41
CA GLN A 84 5.70 -8.26 18.31
C GLN A 84 6.82 -9.05 17.64
N LYS A 85 6.43 -10.13 16.98
CA LYS A 85 7.28 -10.91 16.08
C LYS A 85 6.57 -10.99 14.72
N LEU A 86 7.21 -10.49 13.69
CA LEU A 86 6.67 -10.40 12.35
C LEU A 86 7.46 -11.27 11.38
N ASN A 87 6.75 -11.98 10.51
CA ASN A 87 7.34 -12.70 9.39
C ASN A 87 7.18 -11.85 8.14
N LEU A 88 8.28 -11.38 7.59
CA LEU A 88 8.30 -10.62 6.34
C LEU A 88 8.44 -11.61 5.18
N PHE A 89 7.29 -12.10 4.78
CA PHE A 89 7.12 -13.10 3.74
C PHE A 89 5.83 -12.77 2.98
N VAL A 90 5.93 -12.62 1.66
CA VAL A 90 4.77 -12.27 0.82
C VAL A 90 3.79 -13.44 0.82
N THR A 91 2.57 -13.18 1.27
CA THR A 91 1.49 -14.18 1.33
C THR A 91 0.18 -13.58 0.86
N ASP A 92 -0.76 -14.42 0.47
CA ASP A 92 -2.17 -14.06 0.33
C ASP A 92 -2.89 -14.41 1.64
N PRO A 93 -3.11 -13.45 2.56
CA PRO A 93 -3.76 -13.71 3.83
C PRO A 93 -5.28 -13.88 3.70
N GLN A 94 -5.86 -13.66 2.52
CA GLN A 94 -7.31 -13.62 2.24
C GLN A 94 -8.08 -12.55 3.06
N SER A 95 -7.40 -11.82 3.91
CA SER A 95 -7.92 -10.71 4.70
C SER A 95 -6.77 -9.97 5.40
N PRO A 96 -6.77 -8.62 5.46
CA PRO A 96 -5.75 -7.86 6.15
C PRO A 96 -5.80 -7.97 7.68
N GLU A 97 -6.82 -8.64 8.27
CA GLU A 97 -6.96 -8.77 9.72
C GLU A 97 -6.02 -9.80 10.36
N THR A 98 -5.14 -10.42 9.59
CA THR A 98 -4.14 -11.37 10.06
C THR A 98 -2.75 -10.72 10.18
N PRO A 99 -1.78 -11.34 10.87
CA PRO A 99 -0.40 -10.86 10.89
C PRO A 99 0.36 -11.10 9.57
N ASP A 100 -0.18 -11.90 8.66
CA ASP A 100 0.37 -12.14 7.33
C ASP A 100 0.13 -10.94 6.41
N MET A 101 0.97 -10.77 5.40
CA MET A 101 0.98 -9.54 4.60
C MET A 101 1.10 -9.82 3.10
N TYR A 102 0.27 -9.15 2.29
CA TYR A 102 0.48 -9.03 0.85
C TYR A 102 1.76 -8.28 0.51
N LYS A 103 2.14 -7.31 1.35
CA LYS A 103 3.21 -6.33 1.08
C LYS A 103 4.12 -6.15 2.30
N PRO A 104 4.85 -7.19 2.73
CA PRO A 104 5.89 -7.02 3.74
C PRO A 104 7.06 -6.23 3.14
N VAL A 105 7.72 -5.42 3.98
CA VAL A 105 8.89 -4.63 3.59
C VAL A 105 9.97 -4.79 4.66
N PRO A 106 11.19 -5.21 4.33
CA PRO A 106 12.26 -5.44 5.30
C PRO A 106 12.94 -4.13 5.75
N PHE A 107 12.12 -3.17 6.14
CA PHE A 107 12.53 -1.84 6.59
C PHE A 107 11.69 -1.43 7.81
N PHE A 108 12.36 -0.84 8.80
CA PHE A 108 11.72 -0.28 9.98
C PHE A 108 12.46 0.97 10.47
N MET A 109 11.77 1.79 11.27
CA MET A 109 12.31 2.98 11.93
C MET A 109 12.09 2.92 13.43
N SER A 110 13.02 3.53 14.18
CA SER A 110 12.97 3.71 15.63
C SER A 110 12.75 5.19 15.99
N ASN A 111 11.96 5.45 17.06
CA ASN A 111 11.85 6.79 17.67
C ASN A 111 13.17 7.29 18.30
N ARG A 112 14.24 6.51 18.20
CA ARG A 112 15.58 6.89 18.63
C ARG A 112 16.41 7.51 17.49
N GLY A 113 15.77 7.83 16.33
CA GLY A 113 16.39 8.53 15.23
C GLY A 113 17.23 7.65 14.30
N TYR A 114 16.88 6.36 14.16
CA TYR A 114 17.50 5.50 13.16
C TYR A 114 16.48 4.62 12.43
N GLY A 115 16.81 4.21 11.22
CA GLY A 115 16.11 3.19 10.44
C GLY A 115 17.05 2.13 9.91
N ILE A 116 16.57 0.91 9.74
CA ILE A 116 17.32 -0.21 9.16
C ILE A 116 16.54 -0.81 8.01
N PHE A 117 17.18 -0.89 6.84
CA PHE A 117 16.71 -1.66 5.70
C PHE A 117 17.59 -2.89 5.53
N MET A 118 16.98 -4.06 5.63
CA MET A 118 17.62 -5.36 5.39
C MET A 118 17.54 -5.65 3.89
N HIS A 119 18.65 -5.46 3.16
CA HIS A 119 18.70 -5.61 1.72
C HIS A 119 18.81 -7.10 1.33
N THR A 120 17.73 -7.80 1.49
CA THR A 120 17.56 -9.20 1.08
C THR A 120 16.16 -9.43 0.50
N SER A 121 16.02 -10.43 -0.35
CA SER A 121 14.72 -10.96 -0.80
C SER A 121 14.39 -12.32 -0.16
N ALA A 122 15.29 -12.85 0.68
CA ALA A 122 15.00 -14.03 1.49
C ALA A 122 13.94 -13.71 2.57
N PRO A 123 13.21 -14.70 3.09
CA PRO A 123 12.31 -14.51 4.22
C PRO A 123 13.04 -13.90 5.43
N VAL A 124 12.39 -12.93 6.06
CA VAL A 124 12.90 -12.25 7.26
C VAL A 124 11.92 -12.40 8.41
N THR A 125 12.42 -12.69 9.60
CA THR A 125 11.63 -12.61 10.83
C THR A 125 12.20 -11.51 11.72
N CYS A 126 11.39 -10.53 12.05
CA CYS A 126 11.73 -9.46 12.99
C CYS A 126 11.06 -9.73 14.34
N ASP A 127 11.84 -9.96 15.38
CA ASP A 127 11.38 -10.12 16.76
C ASP A 127 11.78 -8.87 17.57
N PHE A 128 10.82 -7.99 17.76
CA PHE A 128 11.02 -6.72 18.46
C PHE A 128 10.69 -6.83 19.95
N GLY A 129 11.36 -7.75 20.63
CA GLY A 129 11.21 -7.92 22.08
C GLY A 129 10.13 -8.90 22.52
N GLN A 130 9.49 -9.64 21.60
CA GLN A 130 8.51 -10.67 21.97
C GLN A 130 9.16 -11.83 22.71
N SER A 131 10.24 -12.40 22.15
CA SER A 131 10.96 -13.51 22.78
C SER A 131 11.86 -13.07 23.93
N HIS A 132 12.38 -11.85 23.89
CA HIS A 132 13.24 -11.27 24.90
C HIS A 132 13.11 -9.73 24.89
N ALA A 133 12.51 -9.18 25.93
CA ALA A 133 12.07 -7.78 26.00
C ALA A 133 13.17 -6.72 25.75
N GLN A 134 14.44 -7.06 25.92
CA GLN A 134 15.58 -6.15 25.75
C GLN A 134 16.32 -6.37 24.42
N SER A 135 15.76 -7.15 23.50
CA SER A 135 16.44 -7.48 22.25
C SER A 135 15.55 -7.35 21.03
N MET A 136 16.12 -6.84 19.97
CA MET A 136 15.59 -6.85 18.62
C MET A 136 16.39 -7.87 17.81
N LYS A 137 15.77 -8.99 17.41
CA LYS A 137 16.40 -10.05 16.62
C LYS A 137 15.93 -9.97 15.18
N LEU A 138 16.88 -9.87 14.26
CA LEU A 138 16.61 -9.84 12.84
C LEU A 138 17.09 -11.16 12.23
N PHE A 139 16.17 -12.10 12.09
CA PHE A 139 16.46 -13.39 11.49
C PHE A 139 16.23 -13.33 9.98
N MET A 140 17.30 -13.49 9.21
CA MET A 140 17.25 -13.54 7.74
C MET A 140 17.66 -14.95 7.28
N GLU A 141 16.84 -15.55 6.41
CA GLU A 141 17.22 -16.82 5.76
C GLU A 141 18.28 -16.61 4.66
N ASP A 142 19.32 -15.84 4.96
CA ASP A 142 20.40 -15.47 4.04
C ASP A 142 21.76 -15.74 4.68
N GLU A 143 22.75 -16.11 3.87
CA GLU A 143 24.14 -16.31 4.29
C GLU A 143 24.91 -15.00 4.42
N THR A 144 24.37 -13.91 3.88
CA THR A 144 24.95 -12.57 3.92
C THR A 144 24.10 -11.62 4.75
N MET A 145 24.74 -10.62 5.32
CA MET A 145 24.10 -9.53 6.04
C MET A 145 24.42 -8.22 5.31
N ASP A 146 23.45 -7.72 4.59
CA ASP A 146 23.54 -6.45 3.87
C ASP A 146 22.47 -5.49 4.42
N PHE A 147 22.92 -4.42 5.09
CA PHE A 147 22.08 -3.44 5.75
C PHE A 147 22.39 -2.03 5.30
N PHE A 148 21.32 -1.27 5.03
CA PHE A 148 21.39 0.18 4.99
C PHE A 148 20.88 0.72 6.33
N ILE A 149 21.63 1.63 6.92
CA ILE A 149 21.28 2.28 8.18
C ILE A 149 21.12 3.77 7.89
N PHE A 150 19.97 4.31 8.26
CA PHE A 150 19.59 5.69 8.10
C PHE A 150 19.52 6.38 9.44
N PHE A 151 19.81 7.69 9.49
CA PHE A 151 19.75 8.48 10.72
C PHE A 151 18.92 9.74 10.48
N GLY A 152 18.21 10.21 11.50
CA GLY A 152 17.41 11.43 11.49
C GLY A 152 16.00 11.21 12.01
N GLU A 153 15.16 12.19 11.78
CA GLU A 153 13.73 12.12 12.07
C GLU A 153 13.00 11.23 11.02
N PRO A 154 11.75 10.78 11.30
CA PRO A 154 11.04 9.90 10.38
C PRO A 154 10.97 10.41 8.92
N LYS A 155 10.87 11.73 8.72
CA LYS A 155 10.88 12.33 7.38
C LYS A 155 12.23 12.17 6.67
N ASP A 156 13.33 12.38 7.40
CA ASP A 156 14.69 12.24 6.85
C ASP A 156 14.96 10.80 6.48
N ILE A 157 14.64 9.87 7.40
CA ILE A 157 14.82 8.43 7.21
C ILE A 157 14.02 7.91 6.00
N LEU A 158 12.75 8.30 5.85
CA LEU A 158 11.93 7.90 4.70
C LEU A 158 12.46 8.49 3.40
N ASN A 159 12.92 9.74 3.42
CA ASN A 159 13.52 10.38 2.25
C ASN A 159 14.79 9.64 1.80
N GLU A 160 15.73 9.40 2.72
CA GLU A 160 16.97 8.66 2.42
C GLU A 160 16.70 7.20 2.00
N TYR A 161 15.77 6.51 2.67
CA TYR A 161 15.36 5.16 2.30
C TYR A 161 14.81 5.10 0.86
N THR A 162 13.97 6.07 0.48
CA THR A 162 13.42 6.13 -0.86
C THR A 162 14.42 6.65 -1.90
N ASP A 163 15.45 7.41 -1.50
CA ASP A 163 16.59 7.71 -2.39
C ASP A 163 17.36 6.45 -2.78
N VAL A 164 17.53 5.52 -1.83
CA VAL A 164 18.22 4.23 -2.09
C VAL A 164 17.34 3.24 -2.87
N THR A 165 16.05 3.14 -2.52
CA THR A 165 15.14 2.11 -3.06
C THR A 165 14.27 2.60 -4.21
N GLY A 166 14.27 3.90 -4.46
CA GLY A 166 13.54 4.58 -5.52
C GLY A 166 12.36 5.40 -5.01
N LYS A 167 12.29 6.66 -5.43
CA LYS A 167 11.17 7.55 -5.19
C LYS A 167 9.95 7.15 -6.00
N PRO A 168 8.73 7.41 -5.52
CA PRO A 168 7.51 7.18 -6.29
C PRO A 168 7.45 8.10 -7.51
N GLN A 169 6.89 7.59 -8.59
CA GLN A 169 6.55 8.40 -9.76
C GLN A 169 5.21 9.11 -9.55
N MET A 170 4.99 10.24 -10.24
CA MET A 170 3.73 10.98 -10.14
C MET A 170 2.63 10.28 -10.93
N PRO A 171 1.53 9.85 -10.29
CA PRO A 171 0.40 9.29 -11.01
C PRO A 171 -0.33 10.34 -11.86
N PRO A 172 -1.02 9.96 -12.94
CA PRO A 172 -1.81 10.91 -13.73
C PRO A 172 -2.96 11.50 -12.91
N LEU A 173 -3.35 12.72 -13.23
CA LEU A 173 -4.39 13.46 -12.50
C LEU A 173 -5.69 12.67 -12.36
N TRP A 174 -6.15 12.04 -13.43
CA TRP A 174 -7.41 11.28 -13.43
C TRP A 174 -7.41 10.11 -12.42
N SER A 175 -6.24 9.57 -12.08
CA SER A 175 -6.14 8.45 -11.15
C SER A 175 -6.51 8.84 -9.71
N PHE A 176 -6.38 10.12 -9.34
CA PHE A 176 -6.81 10.64 -8.03
C PHE A 176 -8.33 10.78 -7.91
N GLY A 177 -9.07 10.68 -9.01
CA GLY A 177 -10.53 10.67 -9.01
C GLY A 177 -11.13 9.40 -8.44
N THR A 178 -12.44 9.28 -8.53
CA THR A 178 -13.19 8.11 -8.03
C THR A 178 -13.11 6.97 -9.05
N TRP A 179 -12.74 5.78 -8.57
CA TRP A 179 -12.79 4.51 -9.30
C TRP A 179 -14.04 3.76 -8.90
N MET A 180 -14.93 3.50 -9.83
CA MET A 180 -16.14 2.72 -9.61
C MET A 180 -15.93 1.29 -10.14
N SER A 181 -16.25 0.34 -9.29
CA SER A 181 -16.12 -1.08 -9.57
C SER A 181 -17.01 -1.92 -8.65
N ARG A 182 -17.20 -3.14 -9.01
CA ARG A 182 -17.61 -4.26 -8.14
C ARG A 182 -16.82 -5.48 -8.56
N ILE A 183 -17.04 -6.65 -7.98
CA ILE A 183 -16.29 -7.88 -8.31
C ILE A 183 -16.15 -8.03 -9.82
N SER A 184 -17.23 -7.87 -10.63
CA SER A 184 -17.05 -7.59 -12.05
C SER A 184 -18.29 -6.95 -12.68
N TYR A 185 -18.06 -6.13 -13.72
CA TYR A 185 -19.04 -5.80 -14.74
C TYR A 185 -18.85 -6.77 -15.90
N PHE A 186 -19.86 -7.54 -16.21
CA PHE A 186 -19.77 -8.67 -17.15
C PHE A 186 -20.12 -8.30 -18.59
N SER A 187 -20.47 -7.05 -18.87
CA SER A 187 -20.80 -6.62 -20.24
C SER A 187 -20.50 -5.16 -20.49
N GLN A 188 -20.36 -4.83 -21.76
CA GLN A 188 -20.26 -3.45 -22.26
C GLN A 188 -21.45 -2.60 -21.80
N GLN A 189 -22.67 -3.18 -21.80
CA GLN A 189 -23.87 -2.47 -21.37
C GLN A 189 -23.82 -2.14 -19.88
N GLU A 190 -23.39 -3.05 -19.02
CA GLU A 190 -23.23 -2.76 -17.59
C GLU A 190 -22.23 -1.61 -17.36
N ALA A 191 -21.14 -1.56 -18.11
CA ALA A 191 -20.17 -0.45 -18.00
C ALA A 191 -20.79 0.89 -18.38
N TYR A 192 -21.57 0.95 -19.47
CA TYR A 192 -22.32 2.15 -19.87
C TYR A 192 -23.37 2.54 -18.83
N ASP A 193 -24.16 1.57 -18.32
CA ASP A 193 -25.22 1.84 -17.33
C ASP A 193 -24.63 2.45 -16.05
N VAL A 194 -23.46 1.98 -15.62
CA VAL A 194 -22.77 2.53 -14.43
C VAL A 194 -22.27 3.95 -14.71
N ALA A 195 -21.65 4.20 -15.85
CA ALA A 195 -21.19 5.54 -16.22
C ALA A 195 -22.36 6.54 -16.31
N GLU A 196 -23.46 6.16 -16.96
CA GLU A 196 -24.67 6.97 -17.06
C GLU A 196 -25.26 7.29 -15.67
N ASN A 197 -25.36 6.27 -14.79
CA ASN A 197 -25.88 6.49 -13.45
C ASN A 197 -24.97 7.38 -12.59
N LEU A 198 -23.64 7.29 -12.70
CA LEU A 198 -22.72 8.20 -12.01
C LEU A 198 -22.99 9.66 -12.43
N ARG A 199 -23.12 9.94 -13.73
CA ARG A 199 -23.44 11.29 -14.23
C ARG A 199 -24.85 11.74 -13.85
N LYS A 200 -25.84 10.86 -13.96
CA LYS A 200 -27.25 11.12 -13.57
C LYS A 200 -27.37 11.50 -12.10
N HIS A 201 -26.66 10.82 -11.23
CA HIS A 201 -26.66 11.10 -9.79
C HIS A 201 -25.63 12.18 -9.40
N GLN A 202 -24.96 12.78 -10.37
CA GLN A 202 -23.95 13.83 -10.18
C GLN A 202 -22.82 13.40 -9.21
N ILE A 203 -22.37 12.15 -9.33
CA ILE A 203 -21.27 11.59 -8.55
C ILE A 203 -19.97 11.76 -9.34
N PRO A 204 -19.06 12.64 -8.91
CA PRO A 204 -17.77 12.83 -9.57
C PRO A 204 -16.98 11.53 -9.66
N SER A 205 -16.56 11.16 -10.89
CA SER A 205 -15.86 9.89 -11.12
C SER A 205 -15.03 9.95 -12.40
N ASP A 206 -13.89 9.24 -12.39
CA ASP A 206 -12.92 9.21 -13.49
C ASP A 206 -12.65 7.83 -14.05
N VAL A 207 -12.96 6.74 -13.32
CA VAL A 207 -12.57 5.40 -13.75
C VAL A 207 -13.71 4.40 -13.57
N ILE A 208 -13.94 3.59 -14.61
CA ILE A 208 -14.70 2.35 -14.54
C ILE A 208 -13.70 1.18 -14.59
N HIS A 209 -13.72 0.32 -13.59
CA HIS A 209 -12.86 -0.84 -13.53
C HIS A 209 -13.63 -2.11 -13.89
N LEU A 210 -13.12 -2.87 -14.85
CA LEU A 210 -13.60 -4.20 -15.23
C LEU A 210 -12.68 -5.24 -14.57
N ASP A 211 -13.23 -6.00 -13.63
CA ASP A 211 -12.51 -7.04 -12.90
C ASP A 211 -12.52 -8.37 -13.69
N THR A 212 -12.51 -9.53 -13.07
CA THR A 212 -12.27 -10.86 -13.68
C THR A 212 -13.12 -11.18 -14.91
N GLY A 213 -14.31 -10.61 -15.04
CA GLY A 213 -15.33 -10.97 -16.02
C GLY A 213 -15.20 -10.35 -17.41
N TRP A 214 -14.12 -9.65 -17.77
CA TRP A 214 -13.98 -9.06 -19.11
C TRP A 214 -13.39 -10.03 -20.15
N PHE A 215 -12.71 -11.09 -19.72
CA PHE A 215 -12.13 -12.13 -20.59
C PHE A 215 -13.18 -13.03 -21.26
N THR A 216 -12.78 -13.80 -22.27
CA THR A 216 -13.68 -14.78 -22.91
C THR A 216 -14.17 -15.85 -21.92
N THR A 217 -13.36 -16.21 -20.95
CA THR A 217 -13.73 -17.04 -19.81
C THR A 217 -13.33 -16.31 -18.53
N ASP A 218 -14.26 -16.21 -17.58
CA ASP A 218 -14.02 -15.54 -16.29
C ASP A 218 -12.78 -16.13 -15.61
N TRP A 219 -11.90 -15.26 -15.07
CA TRP A 219 -10.61 -15.59 -14.47
C TRP A 219 -9.49 -16.06 -15.42
N GLU A 220 -9.78 -16.43 -16.65
CA GLU A 220 -8.77 -16.93 -17.60
C GLU A 220 -8.18 -15.79 -18.42
N CYS A 221 -6.98 -15.33 -18.03
CA CYS A 221 -6.31 -14.20 -18.67
C CYS A 221 -5.90 -14.50 -20.12
N ASP A 222 -6.82 -14.35 -21.09
CA ASP A 222 -6.56 -14.47 -22.52
C ASP A 222 -6.32 -13.12 -23.21
N TYR A 223 -6.35 -12.02 -22.45
CA TYR A 223 -6.13 -10.64 -22.90
C TYR A 223 -7.03 -10.20 -24.07
N ARG A 224 -8.25 -10.73 -24.10
CA ARG A 224 -9.28 -10.41 -25.10
C ARG A 224 -10.60 -10.13 -24.41
N PHE A 225 -11.27 -9.09 -24.87
CA PHE A 225 -12.66 -8.89 -24.50
C PHE A 225 -13.54 -9.99 -25.08
N ASP A 226 -14.43 -10.52 -24.27
CA ASP A 226 -15.44 -11.47 -24.73
C ASP A 226 -16.31 -10.83 -25.82
N PRO A 227 -16.36 -11.39 -27.04
CA PRO A 227 -17.05 -10.74 -28.17
C PRO A 227 -18.59 -10.72 -28.04
N GLU A 228 -19.18 -11.58 -27.22
CA GLU A 228 -20.63 -11.58 -26.99
C GLU A 228 -21.02 -10.53 -25.95
N ARG A 229 -20.22 -10.38 -24.91
CA ARG A 229 -20.46 -9.44 -23.79
C ARG A 229 -19.91 -8.03 -24.06
N PHE A 230 -18.85 -7.94 -24.84
CA PHE A 230 -18.20 -6.69 -25.25
C PHE A 230 -18.05 -6.64 -26.78
N PRO A 231 -19.18 -6.56 -27.53
CA PRO A 231 -19.18 -6.68 -28.98
C PRO A 231 -18.38 -5.59 -29.70
N ASP A 232 -18.21 -4.42 -29.10
CA ASP A 232 -17.39 -3.33 -29.61
C ASP A 232 -16.62 -2.65 -28.47
N ALA A 233 -15.65 -3.38 -27.91
CA ALA A 233 -14.85 -2.88 -26.79
C ALA A 233 -14.07 -1.61 -27.12
N GLN A 234 -13.60 -1.44 -28.36
CA GLN A 234 -12.91 -0.23 -28.77
C GLN A 234 -13.85 0.99 -28.69
N LYS A 235 -15.06 0.85 -29.24
CA LYS A 235 -16.05 1.93 -29.16
C LYS A 235 -16.45 2.23 -27.71
N MET A 236 -16.61 1.21 -26.87
CA MET A 236 -16.90 1.40 -25.44
C MET A 236 -15.82 2.24 -24.76
N ILE A 237 -14.54 1.91 -24.99
CA ILE A 237 -13.41 2.65 -24.42
C ILE A 237 -13.42 4.10 -24.91
N ASP A 238 -13.63 4.32 -26.20
CA ASP A 238 -13.64 5.65 -26.80
C ASP A 238 -14.82 6.50 -26.29
N ASP A 239 -16.02 5.95 -26.22
CA ASP A 239 -17.23 6.62 -25.72
C ASP A 239 -17.07 7.00 -24.24
N LEU A 240 -16.62 6.07 -23.39
CA LEU A 240 -16.43 6.33 -21.96
C LEU A 240 -15.32 7.36 -21.73
N LYS A 241 -14.27 7.33 -22.54
CA LYS A 241 -13.23 8.36 -22.50
C LYS A 241 -13.74 9.74 -22.91
N ALA A 242 -14.63 9.81 -23.89
CA ALA A 242 -15.28 11.06 -24.28
C ALA A 242 -16.15 11.63 -23.16
N ASP A 243 -16.74 10.78 -22.32
CA ASP A 243 -17.52 11.15 -21.13
C ASP A 243 -16.65 11.39 -19.87
N GLY A 244 -15.31 11.42 -20.04
CA GLY A 244 -14.36 11.69 -18.95
C GLY A 244 -14.05 10.47 -18.07
N PHE A 245 -14.29 9.25 -18.54
CA PHE A 245 -13.91 8.02 -17.84
C PHE A 245 -12.71 7.35 -18.49
N HIS A 246 -11.86 6.77 -17.67
CA HIS A 246 -10.83 5.82 -18.06
C HIS A 246 -11.29 4.39 -17.74
N ILE A 247 -10.87 3.43 -18.55
CA ILE A 247 -11.10 2.00 -18.28
C ILE A 247 -9.86 1.42 -17.60
N SER A 248 -10.06 0.66 -16.53
CA SER A 248 -9.05 -0.17 -15.89
C SER A 248 -9.42 -1.64 -16.03
N LEU A 249 -8.44 -2.50 -16.29
CA LEU A 249 -8.63 -3.93 -16.50
C LEU A 249 -7.85 -4.77 -15.48
N TRP A 250 -8.53 -5.80 -14.97
CA TRP A 250 -7.94 -6.79 -14.09
C TRP A 250 -7.14 -7.85 -14.86
N GLN A 251 -6.10 -8.39 -14.24
CA GLN A 251 -5.37 -9.58 -14.68
C GLN A 251 -4.53 -10.15 -13.54
N LEU A 252 -4.03 -11.37 -13.70
CA LEU A 252 -3.14 -12.10 -12.80
C LEU A 252 -2.02 -12.82 -13.58
N PRO A 253 -0.92 -13.26 -12.92
CA PRO A 253 0.24 -13.85 -13.60
C PRO A 253 0.25 -15.38 -13.60
N TYR A 254 -0.91 -16.03 -13.40
CA TYR A 254 -1.05 -17.49 -13.31
C TYR A 254 -1.94 -18.00 -14.44
N PHE A 255 -1.54 -19.10 -15.07
CA PHE A 255 -2.25 -19.65 -16.22
C PHE A 255 -2.58 -21.11 -15.96
N THR A 256 -3.87 -21.43 -15.88
CA THR A 256 -4.34 -22.80 -15.70
C THR A 256 -4.06 -23.64 -16.96
N PRO A 257 -4.03 -24.99 -16.86
CA PRO A 257 -3.92 -25.84 -18.03
C PRO A 257 -5.04 -25.68 -19.08
N HIS A 258 -6.13 -24.99 -18.72
CA HIS A 258 -7.25 -24.70 -19.63
C HIS A 258 -7.10 -23.37 -20.36
N ASN A 259 -6.16 -22.53 -19.94
CA ASN A 259 -5.91 -21.22 -20.56
C ASN A 259 -5.34 -21.38 -21.98
N ASN A 260 -5.81 -20.57 -22.90
CA ASN A 260 -5.39 -20.58 -24.31
C ASN A 260 -3.89 -20.36 -24.53
N TYR A 261 -3.19 -19.73 -23.57
CA TYR A 261 -1.75 -19.50 -23.65
C TYR A 261 -0.91 -20.55 -22.93
N TYR A 262 -1.51 -21.50 -22.22
CA TYR A 262 -0.77 -22.47 -21.41
C TYR A 262 0.27 -23.26 -22.22
N GLU A 263 -0.14 -23.84 -23.36
CA GLU A 263 0.77 -24.60 -24.21
C GLU A 263 1.91 -23.73 -24.75
N GLU A 264 1.63 -22.50 -25.18
CA GLU A 264 2.64 -21.54 -25.65
C GLU A 264 3.67 -21.23 -24.55
N LEU A 265 3.20 -21.00 -23.32
CA LEU A 265 4.06 -20.73 -22.17
C LEU A 265 4.99 -21.90 -21.85
N ILE A 266 4.46 -23.12 -21.94
CA ILE A 266 5.24 -24.34 -21.71
C ILE A 266 6.28 -24.54 -22.81
N GLU A 267 5.90 -24.46 -24.08
CA GLU A 267 6.79 -24.64 -25.24
C GLU A 267 7.95 -23.63 -25.23
N LYS A 268 7.67 -22.38 -24.89
CA LYS A 268 8.67 -21.30 -24.82
C LYS A 268 9.43 -21.26 -23.49
N GLY A 269 9.03 -22.05 -22.49
CA GLY A 269 9.68 -22.06 -21.17
C GLY A 269 9.55 -20.74 -20.38
N LEU A 270 8.40 -20.04 -20.53
CA LEU A 270 8.16 -18.71 -19.92
C LEU A 270 7.61 -18.78 -18.50
N TYR A 271 7.62 -19.93 -17.89
CA TYR A 271 7.05 -20.20 -16.56
C TYR A 271 8.14 -20.61 -15.57
N VAL A 272 7.83 -20.49 -14.29
CA VAL A 272 8.67 -21.00 -13.20
C VAL A 272 8.63 -22.53 -13.25
N LYS A 273 9.78 -23.18 -13.50
CA LYS A 273 9.88 -24.64 -13.55
C LYS A 273 9.80 -25.23 -12.15
N ASN A 274 9.38 -26.50 -12.04
CA ASN A 274 9.45 -27.20 -10.77
C ASN A 274 10.91 -27.44 -10.34
N ALA A 275 11.15 -27.89 -9.11
CA ALA A 275 12.49 -28.10 -8.54
C ALA A 275 13.39 -29.06 -9.34
N LYS A 276 12.83 -29.88 -10.24
CA LYS A 276 13.55 -30.80 -11.11
C LYS A 276 13.75 -30.25 -12.54
N GLY A 277 13.33 -29.00 -12.77
CA GLY A 277 13.43 -28.34 -14.07
C GLY A 277 12.35 -28.74 -15.08
N GLY A 278 11.33 -29.51 -14.68
CA GLY A 278 10.23 -29.95 -15.53
C GLY A 278 8.98 -29.05 -15.43
N MET A 279 7.85 -29.60 -15.86
CA MET A 279 6.54 -28.94 -15.84
C MET A 279 6.14 -28.44 -14.45
N PRO A 280 5.39 -27.35 -14.34
CA PRO A 280 4.81 -26.90 -13.08
C PRO A 280 3.86 -27.97 -12.51
N PHE A 281 3.56 -27.86 -11.23
CA PHE A 281 2.68 -28.83 -10.56
C PHE A 281 1.20 -28.61 -10.96
N GLU A 282 0.80 -27.36 -11.06
CA GLU A 282 -0.55 -26.91 -11.41
C GLU A 282 -0.46 -25.83 -12.48
N ASP A 283 -0.69 -24.58 -12.13
CA ASP A 283 -0.68 -23.45 -13.04
C ASP A 283 0.72 -23.10 -13.52
N ALA A 284 0.82 -22.59 -14.74
CA ALA A 284 2.04 -21.93 -15.22
C ALA A 284 2.13 -20.53 -14.61
N VAL A 285 2.97 -20.37 -13.61
CA VAL A 285 3.32 -19.08 -13.01
C VAL A 285 4.39 -18.41 -13.87
N LEU A 286 4.13 -17.21 -14.37
CA LEU A 286 5.09 -16.47 -15.20
C LEU A 286 6.42 -16.24 -14.48
N ASP A 287 7.54 -16.52 -15.15
CA ASP A 287 8.86 -16.28 -14.58
C ASP A 287 9.37 -14.87 -14.96
N PHE A 288 9.03 -13.85 -14.18
CA PHE A 288 9.48 -12.48 -14.43
C PHE A 288 11.00 -12.26 -14.19
N SER A 289 11.75 -13.27 -13.81
CA SER A 289 13.22 -13.24 -13.87
C SER A 289 13.76 -13.53 -15.26
N ASN A 290 12.89 -14.03 -16.17
CA ASN A 290 13.21 -14.29 -17.56
C ASN A 290 12.80 -13.08 -18.44
N PRO A 291 13.76 -12.41 -19.12
CA PRO A 291 13.44 -11.29 -20.01
C PRO A 291 12.46 -11.64 -21.14
N GLU A 292 12.50 -12.87 -21.67
CA GLU A 292 11.57 -13.31 -22.72
C GLU A 292 10.12 -13.40 -22.18
N THR A 293 9.96 -13.81 -20.92
CA THR A 293 8.65 -13.80 -20.25
C THR A 293 8.14 -12.36 -20.08
N VAL A 294 8.99 -11.44 -19.66
CA VAL A 294 8.64 -10.02 -19.52
C VAL A 294 8.19 -9.45 -20.88
N GLU A 295 8.94 -9.70 -21.94
CA GLU A 295 8.61 -9.23 -23.30
C GLU A 295 7.29 -9.82 -23.80
N TRP A 296 7.09 -11.13 -23.63
CA TRP A 296 5.84 -11.80 -23.99
C TRP A 296 4.64 -11.18 -23.25
N TYR A 297 4.75 -11.05 -21.93
CA TYR A 297 3.69 -10.50 -21.09
C TYR A 297 3.40 -9.03 -21.43
N GLN A 298 4.41 -8.22 -21.57
CA GLN A 298 4.27 -6.81 -21.98
C GLN A 298 3.60 -6.68 -23.34
N SER A 299 3.86 -7.59 -24.29
CA SER A 299 3.22 -7.57 -25.61
C SER A 299 1.69 -7.75 -25.54
N LYS A 300 1.19 -8.51 -24.54
CA LYS A 300 -0.26 -8.68 -24.33
C LYS A 300 -0.89 -7.41 -23.77
N LEU A 301 -0.26 -6.79 -22.79
CA LEU A 301 -0.74 -5.54 -22.18
C LEU A 301 -0.64 -4.34 -23.14
N GLU A 302 0.41 -4.27 -23.94
CA GLU A 302 0.60 -3.20 -24.93
C GLU A 302 -0.60 -3.06 -25.88
N GLY A 303 -1.16 -4.20 -26.30
CA GLY A 303 -2.36 -4.23 -27.15
C GLY A 303 -3.56 -3.53 -26.50
N LEU A 304 -3.81 -3.82 -25.23
CA LEU A 304 -4.92 -3.23 -24.45
C LEU A 304 -4.67 -1.72 -24.20
N LEU A 305 -3.47 -1.35 -23.82
CA LEU A 305 -3.08 0.05 -23.59
C LEU A 305 -3.20 0.88 -24.87
N LYS A 306 -2.86 0.32 -26.04
CA LYS A 306 -3.06 0.97 -27.36
C LYS A 306 -4.53 1.14 -27.74
N MET A 307 -5.43 0.32 -27.21
CA MET A 307 -6.88 0.52 -27.35
C MET A 307 -7.39 1.72 -26.53
N GLY A 308 -6.59 2.25 -25.59
CA GLY A 308 -6.98 3.37 -24.72
C GLY A 308 -7.30 2.95 -23.29
N VAL A 309 -7.02 1.70 -22.89
CA VAL A 309 -7.08 1.30 -21.48
C VAL A 309 -6.14 2.16 -20.65
N GLY A 310 -6.65 2.78 -19.60
CA GLY A 310 -5.90 3.74 -18.78
C GLY A 310 -4.99 3.07 -17.75
N ALA A 311 -5.42 1.98 -17.13
CA ALA A 311 -4.65 1.29 -16.10
C ALA A 311 -4.86 -0.22 -16.11
N ILE A 312 -3.87 -0.94 -15.61
CA ILE A 312 -3.92 -2.39 -15.37
C ILE A 312 -3.96 -2.64 -13.86
N LYS A 313 -4.96 -3.41 -13.38
CA LYS A 313 -4.94 -3.97 -12.03
C LYS A 313 -4.02 -5.18 -12.02
N VAL A 314 -3.03 -5.14 -11.16
CA VAL A 314 -1.94 -6.12 -11.00
C VAL A 314 -2.25 -6.97 -9.77
N ASP A 315 -3.16 -7.92 -9.95
CA ASP A 315 -3.66 -8.73 -8.85
C ASP A 315 -2.77 -9.95 -8.60
N PHE A 316 -2.86 -10.52 -7.39
CA PHE A 316 -2.03 -11.63 -6.95
C PHE A 316 -0.51 -11.31 -6.97
N GLY A 317 0.32 -12.30 -7.29
CA GLY A 317 1.78 -12.20 -7.26
C GLY A 317 2.41 -12.87 -6.02
N GLU A 318 1.59 -13.30 -5.05
CA GLU A 318 2.02 -13.97 -3.83
C GLU A 318 2.31 -15.46 -4.02
N GLY A 319 1.74 -16.07 -5.08
CA GLY A 319 1.84 -17.50 -5.35
C GLY A 319 3.14 -17.94 -6.06
N ALA A 320 4.19 -17.13 -6.08
CA ALA A 320 5.47 -17.50 -6.69
C ALA A 320 6.07 -18.76 -6.03
N PRO A 321 6.40 -19.84 -6.79
CA PRO A 321 6.77 -21.14 -6.23
C PRO A 321 8.07 -21.11 -5.42
N LEU A 322 8.02 -21.51 -4.14
CA LEU A 322 9.21 -21.63 -3.28
C LEU A 322 10.16 -22.74 -3.74
N ASN A 323 9.61 -23.84 -4.25
CA ASN A 323 10.38 -24.95 -4.79
C ASN A 323 10.63 -24.82 -6.30
N GLY A 324 10.45 -23.61 -6.84
CA GLY A 324 10.65 -23.33 -8.25
C GLY A 324 12.12 -23.18 -8.62
N LEU A 325 12.41 -23.47 -9.88
CA LEU A 325 13.67 -23.14 -10.54
C LEU A 325 13.43 -21.97 -11.50
N TYR A 326 13.98 -20.82 -11.14
CA TYR A 326 13.82 -19.58 -11.89
C TYR A 326 14.92 -19.38 -12.92
N HIS A 327 14.63 -18.61 -13.96
CA HIS A 327 15.60 -18.27 -15.01
C HIS A 327 16.83 -17.55 -14.46
N SER A 328 16.67 -16.76 -13.40
CA SER A 328 17.76 -16.09 -12.69
C SER A 328 18.82 -17.03 -12.12
N GLY A 329 18.54 -18.35 -12.07
CA GLY A 329 19.36 -19.33 -11.41
C GLY A 329 19.25 -19.33 -9.87
N LYS A 330 18.45 -18.43 -9.30
CA LYS A 330 18.14 -18.40 -7.87
C LYS A 330 17.00 -19.34 -7.54
N THR A 331 16.93 -19.77 -6.28
CA THR A 331 15.82 -20.58 -5.77
C THR A 331 14.64 -19.69 -5.39
N GLY A 332 13.46 -20.31 -5.22
CA GLY A 332 12.28 -19.63 -4.71
C GLY A 332 12.50 -18.94 -3.35
N LEU A 333 13.49 -19.36 -2.56
CA LEU A 333 13.87 -18.65 -1.34
C LEU A 333 14.15 -17.16 -1.58
N TYR A 334 14.84 -16.83 -2.67
CA TYR A 334 15.20 -15.46 -3.05
C TYR A 334 14.25 -14.83 -4.07
N GLU A 335 13.54 -15.64 -4.86
CA GLU A 335 12.68 -15.13 -5.92
C GLU A 335 11.23 -14.90 -5.47
N HIS A 336 10.76 -15.61 -4.43
CA HIS A 336 9.39 -15.49 -3.97
C HIS A 336 9.02 -14.06 -3.51
N ASN A 337 9.77 -13.50 -2.57
CA ASN A 337 9.46 -12.17 -2.04
C ASN A 337 9.71 -11.04 -3.06
N ILE A 338 10.66 -11.21 -3.97
CA ILE A 338 10.96 -10.19 -4.99
C ILE A 338 10.08 -10.32 -6.23
N TYR A 339 9.33 -11.40 -6.36
CA TYR A 339 8.43 -11.64 -7.48
C TYR A 339 7.44 -10.49 -7.71
N PRO A 340 6.73 -9.97 -6.68
CA PRO A 340 5.86 -8.82 -6.84
C PRO A 340 6.56 -7.59 -7.43
N LEU A 341 7.77 -7.29 -6.99
CA LEU A 341 8.53 -6.16 -7.54
C LEU A 341 8.82 -6.32 -9.04
N ARG A 342 9.19 -7.53 -9.49
CA ARG A 342 9.42 -7.82 -10.91
C ARG A 342 8.14 -7.72 -11.74
N TYR A 343 7.05 -8.25 -11.19
CA TYR A 343 5.72 -8.21 -11.79
C TYR A 343 5.21 -6.77 -11.92
N ASN A 344 5.25 -6.00 -10.84
CA ASN A 344 4.88 -4.58 -10.84
C ASN A 344 5.71 -3.78 -11.86
N LYS A 345 7.02 -4.02 -11.88
CA LYS A 345 7.93 -3.39 -12.85
C LYS A 345 7.53 -3.66 -14.29
N ALA A 346 7.23 -4.92 -14.62
CA ALA A 346 6.86 -5.30 -15.99
C ALA A 346 5.61 -4.57 -16.47
N VAL A 347 4.60 -4.39 -15.60
CA VAL A 347 3.37 -3.65 -15.93
C VAL A 347 3.64 -2.14 -16.00
N ALA A 348 4.35 -1.58 -15.02
CA ALA A 348 4.62 -0.14 -14.98
C ALA A 348 5.42 0.32 -16.20
N GLU A 349 6.46 -0.41 -16.59
CA GLU A 349 7.30 -0.07 -17.75
C GLU A 349 6.52 -0.08 -19.07
N ILE A 350 5.65 -1.08 -19.28
CA ILE A 350 4.87 -1.11 -20.54
C ILE A 350 3.76 -0.05 -20.53
N THR A 351 3.18 0.25 -19.36
CA THR A 351 2.20 1.33 -19.23
C THR A 351 2.84 2.68 -19.56
N GLU A 352 3.96 3.01 -18.91
CA GLU A 352 4.70 4.25 -19.20
C GLU A 352 5.13 4.33 -20.67
N LYS A 353 5.72 3.26 -21.21
CA LYS A 353 6.14 3.21 -22.62
C LYS A 353 5.01 3.47 -23.60
N THR A 354 3.81 2.97 -23.31
CA THR A 354 2.68 3.02 -24.25
C THR A 354 1.84 4.27 -24.08
N THR A 355 1.60 4.72 -22.85
CA THR A 355 0.70 5.83 -22.52
C THR A 355 1.43 7.11 -22.11
N GLY A 356 2.69 7.02 -21.69
CA GLY A 356 3.43 8.12 -21.08
C GLY A 356 3.04 8.39 -19.61
N GLU A 357 2.23 7.52 -19.00
CA GLU A 357 1.71 7.70 -17.65
C GLU A 357 2.23 6.64 -16.68
N HIS A 358 2.40 7.03 -15.41
CA HIS A 358 2.88 6.17 -14.34
C HIS A 358 1.70 5.73 -13.47
N ILE A 359 1.04 4.67 -13.88
CA ILE A 359 -0.11 4.13 -13.15
C ILE A 359 -0.26 2.61 -13.33
N MET A 360 -0.47 1.92 -12.23
CA MET A 360 -0.99 0.57 -12.13
C MET A 360 -1.74 0.44 -10.82
N TRP A 361 -2.47 -0.64 -10.60
CA TRP A 361 -3.19 -0.90 -9.36
C TRP A 361 -2.81 -2.28 -8.83
N ALA A 362 -1.81 -2.35 -7.92
CA ALA A 362 -1.19 -3.62 -7.53
C ALA A 362 -1.56 -4.09 -6.11
N ARG A 363 -1.66 -5.42 -5.92
CA ARG A 363 -1.92 -6.05 -4.62
C ARG A 363 -0.64 -6.32 -3.86
N SER A 364 0.26 -7.10 -4.41
CA SER A 364 1.49 -7.53 -3.75
C SER A 364 2.65 -6.56 -4.01
N ALA A 365 3.59 -6.49 -3.07
CA ALA A 365 4.79 -5.66 -3.17
C ALA A 365 5.96 -6.20 -2.34
N TRP A 366 7.15 -5.73 -2.65
CA TRP A 366 8.38 -5.80 -1.87
C TRP A 366 9.08 -4.46 -1.90
N ALA A 367 10.14 -4.27 -1.09
CA ALA A 367 10.95 -3.05 -1.11
C ALA A 367 11.39 -2.68 -2.53
N GLY A 368 11.14 -1.45 -2.95
CA GLY A 368 11.38 -0.97 -4.31
C GLY A 368 10.11 -0.86 -5.17
N SER A 369 9.00 -1.52 -4.80
CA SER A 369 7.73 -1.41 -5.52
C SER A 369 7.08 -0.02 -5.39
N GLN A 370 7.43 0.77 -4.37
CA GLN A 370 6.92 2.14 -4.17
C GLN A 370 7.18 3.07 -5.36
N ARG A 371 8.14 2.74 -6.22
CA ARG A 371 8.41 3.47 -7.48
C ARG A 371 7.23 3.43 -8.43
N TYR A 372 6.44 2.38 -8.35
CA TYR A 372 5.36 2.07 -9.29
C TYR A 372 4.00 2.30 -8.61
N PRO A 373 3.40 3.49 -8.73
CA PRO A 373 2.10 3.76 -8.13
C PRO A 373 1.01 2.99 -8.88
N LEU A 374 0.00 2.46 -8.18
CA LEU A 374 -0.19 2.47 -6.73
C LEU A 374 -0.49 1.05 -6.23
N HIS A 375 -0.68 0.92 -4.91
CA HIS A 375 -1.04 -0.34 -4.26
C HIS A 375 -2.32 -0.16 -3.43
N TRP A 376 -3.08 -1.27 -3.23
CA TRP A 376 -4.27 -1.24 -2.36
C TRP A 376 -4.20 -2.26 -1.23
N GLY A 377 -5.07 -2.11 -0.23
CA GLY A 377 -5.05 -2.85 1.03
C GLY A 377 -5.48 -4.32 0.96
N GLY A 378 -5.79 -4.85 -0.24
CA GLY A 378 -6.29 -6.22 -0.39
C GLY A 378 -7.76 -6.39 0.06
N ASP A 379 -8.15 -7.61 0.38
CA ASP A 379 -9.52 -8.09 0.52
C ASP A 379 -10.01 -7.97 1.97
N ALA A 380 -10.31 -6.75 2.43
CA ALA A 380 -10.77 -6.49 3.81
C ALA A 380 -12.16 -7.08 4.08
N SER A 381 -12.40 -7.54 5.31
CA SER A 381 -13.74 -7.91 5.75
C SER A 381 -14.67 -6.68 5.88
N ASN A 382 -15.96 -6.89 5.63
CA ASN A 382 -16.99 -5.85 5.70
C ASN A 382 -17.48 -5.68 7.15
N THR A 383 -16.57 -5.26 8.04
CA THR A 383 -16.79 -5.09 9.48
C THR A 383 -16.08 -3.86 10.03
N ASP A 384 -16.45 -3.39 11.21
CA ASP A 384 -15.74 -2.31 11.91
C ASP A 384 -14.27 -2.68 12.20
N ILE A 385 -14.03 -3.96 12.53
CA ILE A 385 -12.67 -4.48 12.74
C ILE A 385 -11.86 -4.43 11.43
N GLY A 386 -12.49 -4.82 10.30
CA GLY A 386 -11.88 -4.72 8.97
C GLY A 386 -11.53 -3.29 8.59
N MET A 387 -12.41 -2.33 8.88
CA MET A 387 -12.16 -0.91 8.66
C MET A 387 -10.95 -0.41 9.47
N ALA A 388 -10.89 -0.75 10.76
CA ALA A 388 -9.79 -0.36 11.64
C ALA A 388 -8.46 -1.04 11.23
N ALA A 389 -8.51 -2.32 10.86
CA ALA A 389 -7.34 -3.05 10.34
C ALA A 389 -6.81 -2.42 9.04
N THR A 390 -7.71 -2.06 8.13
CA THR A 390 -7.37 -1.38 6.86
C THR A 390 -6.67 -0.06 7.11
N LEU A 391 -7.12 0.75 8.06
CA LEU A 391 -6.41 2.00 8.40
C LEU A 391 -4.99 1.71 8.93
N ARG A 392 -4.83 0.76 9.86
CA ARG A 392 -3.50 0.38 10.36
C ARG A 392 -2.58 -0.11 9.25
N CYS A 393 -3.11 -0.90 8.31
CA CYS A 393 -2.39 -1.34 7.11
C CYS A 393 -1.86 -0.16 6.30
N GLY A 394 -2.70 0.82 5.96
CA GLY A 394 -2.29 2.02 5.22
C GLY A 394 -1.25 2.85 5.95
N LEU A 395 -1.40 3.04 7.26
CA LEU A 395 -0.42 3.77 8.09
C LEU A 395 0.93 3.05 8.14
N SER A 396 0.93 1.74 8.39
CA SER A 396 2.14 0.92 8.43
C SER A 396 2.85 0.88 7.08
N PHE A 397 2.08 0.83 5.99
CA PHE A 397 2.60 0.83 4.62
C PHE A 397 3.25 2.17 4.25
N GLY A 398 2.63 3.29 4.62
CA GLY A 398 3.21 4.62 4.48
C GLY A 398 4.53 4.78 5.23
N LEU A 399 4.63 4.21 6.45
CA LEU A 399 5.86 4.15 7.24
C LEU A 399 6.93 3.21 6.66
N SER A 400 6.61 2.50 5.59
CA SER A 400 7.52 1.63 4.84
C SER A 400 7.92 2.20 3.47
N GLY A 401 7.65 3.51 3.23
CA GLY A 401 8.12 4.28 2.07
C GLY A 401 7.15 4.32 0.89
N PHE A 402 5.88 3.94 1.08
CA PHE A 402 4.87 3.97 0.03
C PHE A 402 4.01 5.24 0.11
N SER A 403 4.07 6.08 -0.92
CA SER A 403 3.42 7.39 -0.93
C SER A 403 1.95 7.33 -1.33
N PHE A 404 1.59 6.45 -2.26
CA PHE A 404 0.24 6.34 -2.82
C PHE A 404 -0.38 4.99 -2.48
N TRP A 405 -1.58 5.06 -1.92
CA TRP A 405 -2.28 3.89 -1.43
C TRP A 405 -3.79 4.08 -1.53
N SER A 406 -4.50 2.97 -1.67
CA SER A 406 -5.96 2.90 -1.67
C SER A 406 -6.42 1.66 -0.89
N HIS A 407 -7.73 1.50 -0.81
CA HIS A 407 -8.38 0.31 -0.28
C HIS A 407 -9.79 0.20 -0.84
N ASP A 408 -10.42 -0.95 -0.66
CA ASP A 408 -11.79 -1.18 -1.08
C ASP A 408 -12.74 -0.61 -0.03
N ILE A 409 -13.46 0.46 -0.38
CA ILE A 409 -14.32 1.19 0.55
C ILE A 409 -15.49 0.30 0.94
N GLY A 410 -15.65 0.07 2.25
CA GLY A 410 -16.67 -0.79 2.79
C GLY A 410 -16.24 -2.24 3.00
N GLY A 411 -15.05 -2.62 2.52
CA GLY A 411 -14.55 -3.99 2.48
C GLY A 411 -14.91 -4.73 1.18
N PHE A 412 -14.36 -5.92 1.00
CA PHE A 412 -14.41 -6.65 -0.28
C PHE A 412 -15.26 -7.91 -0.24
N VAL A 413 -15.18 -8.67 0.87
CA VAL A 413 -15.53 -10.10 0.90
C VAL A 413 -17.03 -10.38 0.74
N GLN A 414 -17.88 -9.46 1.20
CA GLN A 414 -19.34 -9.60 1.16
C GLN A 414 -20.04 -8.25 0.96
N SER A 415 -21.36 -8.28 0.74
CA SER A 415 -22.14 -7.05 0.64
C SER A 415 -22.00 -6.21 1.91
N THR A 416 -21.68 -4.93 1.73
CA THR A 416 -21.42 -4.03 2.86
C THR A 416 -22.72 -3.52 3.48
N PRO A 417 -22.90 -3.62 4.80
CA PRO A 417 -24.01 -2.95 5.49
C PRO A 417 -23.95 -1.43 5.27
N GLU A 418 -25.09 -0.80 4.97
CA GLU A 418 -25.13 0.63 4.61
C GLU A 418 -24.46 1.53 5.66
N ASN A 419 -24.72 1.29 6.96
CA ASN A 419 -24.13 2.09 8.04
C ASN A 419 -22.60 2.03 8.02
N LEU A 420 -22.01 0.84 7.88
CA LEU A 420 -20.58 0.66 7.78
C LEU A 420 -20.02 1.35 6.54
N TYR A 421 -20.67 1.16 5.37
CA TYR A 421 -20.22 1.77 4.14
C TYR A 421 -20.24 3.31 4.24
N ARG A 422 -21.30 3.88 4.80
CA ARG A 422 -21.45 5.32 5.04
C ARG A 422 -20.30 5.89 5.90
N ARG A 423 -19.92 5.20 6.97
CA ARG A 423 -18.79 5.61 7.84
C ARG A 423 -17.43 5.44 7.16
N TRP A 424 -17.31 4.45 6.27
CA TRP A 424 -16.08 4.17 5.54
C TRP A 424 -15.84 5.14 4.36
N LEU A 425 -16.91 5.75 3.80
CA LEU A 425 -16.80 6.69 2.68
C LEU A 425 -15.76 7.80 2.92
N PRO A 426 -15.85 8.64 3.96
CA PRO A 426 -14.89 9.73 4.13
C PRO A 426 -13.46 9.25 4.34
N PHE A 427 -13.25 8.11 4.98
CA PHE A 427 -11.92 7.49 5.03
C PHE A 427 -11.43 7.11 3.63
N GLY A 428 -12.26 6.49 2.80
CA GLY A 428 -11.89 6.11 1.45
C GLY A 428 -11.64 7.31 0.53
N PHE A 429 -12.41 8.39 0.68
CA PHE A 429 -12.25 9.59 -0.13
C PHE A 429 -11.12 10.51 0.32
N LEU A 430 -10.73 10.46 1.59
CA LEU A 430 -9.60 11.23 2.14
C LEU A 430 -8.31 10.39 2.24
N THR A 431 -8.08 9.55 1.24
CA THR A 431 -6.82 8.89 0.93
C THR A 431 -6.30 9.37 -0.42
N SER A 432 -5.08 8.97 -0.81
CA SER A 432 -4.53 9.40 -2.10
C SER A 432 -5.43 9.00 -3.26
N HIS A 433 -5.81 7.73 -3.33
CA HIS A 433 -6.66 7.16 -4.38
C HIS A 433 -7.91 6.52 -3.77
N THR A 434 -9.00 6.49 -4.52
CA THR A 434 -10.33 6.13 -4.01
C THR A 434 -10.99 5.11 -4.92
N ARG A 435 -11.35 3.95 -4.39
CA ARG A 435 -12.05 2.91 -5.15
C ARG A 435 -13.23 2.34 -4.37
N ALA A 436 -14.43 2.40 -4.95
CA ALA A 436 -15.55 1.55 -4.57
C ALA A 436 -15.40 0.21 -5.28
N HIS A 437 -15.21 -0.89 -4.54
CA HIS A 437 -15.00 -2.23 -5.08
C HIS A 437 -15.33 -3.28 -4.03
N GLY A 438 -15.82 -4.45 -4.45
CA GLY A 438 -16.13 -5.56 -3.57
C GLY A 438 -17.35 -6.35 -4.05
N ALA A 439 -17.86 -7.23 -3.18
CA ALA A 439 -19.11 -7.95 -3.44
C ALA A 439 -20.28 -6.97 -3.60
N PRO A 440 -21.10 -7.12 -4.65
CA PRO A 440 -22.21 -6.19 -4.93
C PRO A 440 -23.29 -6.23 -3.82
N PRO A 441 -24.04 -5.10 -3.63
CA PRO A 441 -23.89 -3.86 -4.38
C PRO A 441 -22.73 -3.01 -3.88
N THR A 442 -22.05 -2.29 -4.78
CA THR A 442 -21.06 -1.26 -4.46
C THR A 442 -21.52 0.11 -4.92
N GLU A 443 -22.38 0.15 -5.93
CA GLU A 443 -22.94 1.36 -6.50
C GLU A 443 -23.96 1.99 -5.53
N PRO A 444 -23.83 3.30 -5.21
CA PRO A 444 -24.62 3.92 -4.15
C PRO A 444 -26.13 3.95 -4.41
N TRP A 445 -26.55 4.09 -5.68
CA TRP A 445 -27.99 4.11 -6.05
C TRP A 445 -28.69 2.76 -5.86
N LEU A 446 -27.96 1.68 -5.63
CA LEU A 446 -28.52 0.36 -5.32
C LEU A 446 -28.87 0.19 -3.82
N TYR A 447 -28.48 1.14 -2.98
CA TYR A 447 -28.87 1.18 -1.56
C TYR A 447 -30.16 2.02 -1.39
N ASN A 448 -30.02 3.32 -1.31
CA ASN A 448 -31.14 4.27 -1.24
C ASN A 448 -30.66 5.70 -1.56
N GLU A 449 -31.62 6.65 -1.66
CA GLU A 449 -31.33 8.04 -2.01
C GLU A 449 -30.42 8.72 -0.97
N SER A 450 -30.68 8.55 0.31
CA SER A 450 -29.84 9.12 1.38
C SER A 450 -28.40 8.62 1.35
N PHE A 451 -28.19 7.35 1.01
CA PHE A 451 -26.85 6.82 0.86
C PHE A 451 -26.18 7.35 -0.41
N THR A 452 -26.92 7.46 -1.52
CA THR A 452 -26.43 8.08 -2.76
C THR A 452 -25.96 9.52 -2.53
N ASP A 453 -26.70 10.29 -1.72
CA ASP A 453 -26.32 11.64 -1.32
C ASP A 453 -25.05 11.68 -0.48
N ALA A 454 -24.90 10.79 0.48
CA ALA A 454 -23.69 10.70 1.32
C ALA A 454 -22.44 10.32 0.49
N PHE A 455 -22.61 9.40 -0.46
CA PHE A 455 -21.53 9.03 -1.40
C PHE A 455 -21.13 10.22 -2.26
N ARG A 456 -22.12 10.91 -2.85
CA ARG A 456 -21.89 12.12 -3.67
C ARG A 456 -21.17 13.21 -2.86
N GLN A 457 -21.60 13.50 -1.62
CA GLN A 457 -20.95 14.49 -0.76
C GLN A 457 -19.48 14.16 -0.49
N SER A 458 -19.17 12.89 -0.25
CA SER A 458 -17.80 12.42 -0.03
C SER A 458 -16.95 12.56 -1.31
N ALA A 459 -17.51 12.22 -2.47
CA ALA A 459 -16.86 12.39 -3.75
C ALA A 459 -16.63 13.88 -4.06
N GLU A 460 -17.65 14.73 -3.88
CA GLU A 460 -17.53 16.18 -4.08
C GLU A 460 -16.46 16.81 -3.18
N LEU A 461 -16.35 16.36 -1.92
CA LEU A 461 -15.29 16.82 -1.01
C LEU A 461 -13.91 16.54 -1.61
N LYS A 462 -13.67 15.32 -2.10
CA LYS A 462 -12.40 14.97 -2.74
C LYS A 462 -12.11 15.85 -3.96
N TYR A 463 -13.10 16.04 -4.84
CA TYR A 463 -12.90 16.86 -6.03
C TYR A 463 -12.69 18.35 -5.72
N LYS A 464 -13.35 18.87 -4.69
CA LYS A 464 -13.06 20.23 -4.16
C LYS A 464 -11.62 20.36 -3.66
N LEU A 465 -11.09 19.31 -3.03
CA LEU A 465 -9.73 19.25 -2.49
C LEU A 465 -8.66 18.88 -3.54
N MET A 466 -9.00 18.70 -4.80
CA MET A 466 -8.06 18.23 -5.81
C MET A 466 -6.78 19.09 -5.91
N PRO A 467 -6.82 20.44 -5.82
CA PRO A 467 -5.59 21.24 -5.80
C PRO A 467 -4.70 20.94 -4.59
N TYR A 468 -5.29 20.70 -3.42
CA TYR A 468 -4.57 20.27 -2.23
C TYR A 468 -3.95 18.88 -2.43
N ILE A 469 -4.73 17.92 -2.93
CA ILE A 469 -4.29 16.54 -3.19
C ILE A 469 -3.09 16.52 -4.14
N VAL A 470 -3.19 17.20 -5.28
CA VAL A 470 -2.10 17.28 -6.27
C VAL A 470 -0.85 17.95 -5.68
N GLY A 471 -1.02 19.05 -4.93
CA GLY A 471 0.10 19.73 -4.27
C GLY A 471 0.77 18.85 -3.21
N GLN A 472 0.02 18.03 -2.47
CA GLN A 472 0.60 17.07 -1.54
C GLN A 472 1.25 15.88 -2.26
N ALA A 473 0.64 15.39 -3.36
CA ALA A 473 1.23 14.33 -4.18
C ALA A 473 2.60 14.73 -4.75
N GLN A 474 2.75 15.97 -5.21
CA GLN A 474 4.04 16.48 -5.67
C GLN A 474 5.10 16.44 -4.57
N LYS A 475 4.76 16.87 -3.34
CA LYS A 475 5.65 16.76 -2.19
C LYS A 475 6.00 15.31 -1.84
N CYS A 476 5.04 14.39 -1.97
CA CYS A 476 5.28 12.96 -1.75
C CYS A 476 6.28 12.38 -2.77
N VAL A 477 6.16 12.75 -4.04
CA VAL A 477 7.10 12.32 -5.10
C VAL A 477 8.52 12.85 -4.84
N GLU A 478 8.63 14.09 -4.39
CA GLU A 478 9.93 14.71 -4.10
C GLU A 478 10.62 14.11 -2.87
N SER A 479 9.85 13.79 -1.83
CA SER A 479 10.37 13.40 -0.50
C SER A 479 10.25 11.91 -0.16
N GLY A 480 9.44 11.13 -0.91
CA GLY A 480 9.10 9.76 -0.54
C GLY A 480 8.14 9.63 0.65
N LEU A 481 7.59 10.74 1.14
CA LEU A 481 6.62 10.74 2.24
C LEU A 481 5.27 10.21 1.78
N PRO A 482 4.49 9.54 2.64
CA PRO A 482 3.15 9.09 2.29
C PRO A 482 2.13 10.25 2.26
N MET A 483 1.08 10.09 1.46
CA MET A 483 -0.08 10.99 1.47
C MET A 483 -0.93 10.76 2.73
N LEU A 484 -1.17 9.49 3.08
CA LEU A 484 -1.81 9.06 4.33
C LEU A 484 -0.71 8.85 5.36
N ARG A 485 -0.54 9.81 6.29
CA ARG A 485 0.59 9.86 7.22
C ARG A 485 0.18 9.42 8.62
N ALA A 486 0.91 8.47 9.21
CA ALA A 486 0.87 8.29 10.64
C ALA A 486 1.25 9.61 11.35
N MET A 487 0.60 9.90 12.47
CA MET A 487 0.78 11.16 13.20
C MET A 487 2.26 11.45 13.53
N LEU A 488 3.05 10.41 13.81
CA LEU A 488 4.48 10.52 14.16
C LEU A 488 5.36 11.12 13.05
N ILE A 489 4.92 11.07 11.78
CA ILE A 489 5.66 11.71 10.68
C ILE A 489 5.64 13.23 10.81
N GLU A 490 4.52 13.81 11.27
CA GLU A 490 4.35 15.24 11.41
C GLU A 490 4.70 15.77 12.81
N PHE A 491 4.72 14.90 13.83
CA PHE A 491 4.92 15.25 15.23
C PHE A 491 5.84 14.25 15.95
N PRO A 492 7.08 14.05 15.46
CA PRO A 492 7.96 12.98 16.00
C PRO A 492 8.31 13.16 17.47
N ASP A 493 8.37 14.40 17.96
CA ASP A 493 8.71 14.74 19.34
C ASP A 493 7.58 14.49 20.35
N ASP A 494 6.36 14.24 19.86
CA ASP A 494 5.22 13.93 20.73
C ASP A 494 5.14 12.42 21.00
N PRO A 495 5.44 11.95 22.22
CA PRO A 495 5.47 10.53 22.53
C PRO A 495 4.10 9.83 22.41
N ALA A 496 2.98 10.57 22.46
CA ALA A 496 1.65 10.02 22.35
C ALA A 496 1.35 9.51 20.94
N VAL A 497 1.81 10.23 19.92
CA VAL A 497 1.49 9.92 18.51
C VAL A 497 2.11 8.63 18.00
N TRP A 498 3.14 8.11 18.65
CA TRP A 498 3.76 6.81 18.33
C TRP A 498 2.89 5.60 18.67
N GLN A 499 1.76 5.82 19.35
CA GLN A 499 0.78 4.79 19.72
C GLN A 499 -0.56 4.96 18.99
N ILE A 500 -0.73 6.06 18.24
CA ILE A 500 -2.00 6.39 17.59
C ILE A 500 -2.06 5.71 16.22
N ASP A 501 -3.04 4.85 16.02
CA ASP A 501 -3.25 4.06 14.82
C ASP A 501 -4.71 4.08 14.29
N ASP A 502 -5.53 5.03 14.80
CA ASP A 502 -6.95 5.18 14.50
C ASP A 502 -7.33 6.57 13.93
N GLN A 503 -6.32 7.40 13.67
CA GLN A 503 -6.40 8.70 13.00
C GLN A 503 -5.09 9.00 12.25
N TYR A 504 -5.13 9.93 11.31
CA TYR A 504 -3.98 10.20 10.44
C TYR A 504 -3.94 11.64 9.95
N MET A 505 -2.78 12.05 9.44
CA MET A 505 -2.65 13.26 8.65
C MET A 505 -2.85 12.93 7.16
N PHE A 506 -3.77 13.63 6.51
CA PHE A 506 -3.92 13.64 5.06
C PHE A 506 -3.08 14.78 4.49
N GLY A 507 -1.91 14.45 3.96
CA GLY A 507 -0.88 15.43 3.68
C GLY A 507 -0.32 16.07 4.96
N SER A 508 0.09 17.34 4.87
CA SER A 508 0.73 18.06 5.99
C SER A 508 -0.24 18.80 6.91
N ASP A 509 -1.47 19.11 6.45
CA ASP A 509 -2.30 20.12 7.10
C ASP A 509 -3.64 19.62 7.63
N MET A 510 -4.13 18.49 7.14
CA MET A 510 -5.44 17.95 7.50
C MET A 510 -5.31 16.70 8.38
N LEU A 511 -5.96 16.68 9.54
CA LEU A 511 -6.12 15.51 10.40
C LEU A 511 -7.48 14.89 10.13
N VAL A 512 -7.48 13.58 9.87
CA VAL A 512 -8.69 12.79 9.58
C VAL A 512 -8.82 11.69 10.63
N ALA A 513 -9.97 11.63 11.29
CA ALA A 513 -10.29 10.62 12.29
C ALA A 513 -11.65 9.98 11.98
N PRO A 514 -11.66 8.83 11.27
CA PRO A 514 -12.88 8.14 10.88
C PRO A 514 -13.66 7.61 12.09
N LEU A 515 -14.98 7.50 11.97
CA LEU A 515 -15.82 6.82 12.95
C LEU A 515 -15.67 5.30 12.80
N MET A 516 -15.01 4.66 13.75
CA MET A 516 -14.70 3.21 13.72
C MET A 516 -15.83 2.33 14.28
N ASP A 517 -16.89 2.93 14.79
CA ASP A 517 -18.09 2.27 15.28
C ASP A 517 -19.34 3.10 14.92
N GLU A 518 -20.51 2.66 15.36
CA GLU A 518 -21.79 3.32 15.08
C GLU A 518 -22.02 4.63 15.85
N SER A 519 -21.08 5.06 16.70
CA SER A 519 -21.16 6.34 17.39
C SER A 519 -21.06 7.51 16.42
N SER A 520 -21.80 8.59 16.69
CA SER A 520 -21.67 9.85 15.93
C SER A 520 -20.51 10.74 16.39
N GLU A 521 -19.76 10.32 17.39
CA GLU A 521 -18.64 11.06 17.99
C GLU A 521 -17.52 10.11 18.42
N ARG A 522 -16.30 10.62 18.51
CA ARG A 522 -15.16 9.83 18.96
C ARG A 522 -14.15 10.67 19.74
N TYR A 523 -13.26 10.02 20.48
CA TYR A 523 -12.07 10.65 21.01
C TYR A 523 -11.02 10.83 19.89
N VAL A 524 -10.46 12.04 19.83
CA VAL A 524 -9.38 12.42 18.91
C VAL A 524 -8.25 13.04 19.72
N TYR A 525 -7.03 12.62 19.48
CA TYR A 525 -5.84 13.25 20.04
C TYR A 525 -5.33 14.35 19.11
N LEU A 526 -5.15 15.53 19.65
CA LEU A 526 -4.63 16.70 18.94
C LEU A 526 -3.23 17.03 19.43
N PRO A 527 -2.20 16.92 18.58
CA PRO A 527 -0.84 17.34 18.89
C PRO A 527 -0.73 18.86 19.07
N GLU A 528 0.47 19.33 19.37
CA GLU A 528 0.77 20.76 19.53
C GLU A 528 0.24 21.62 18.37
N GLY A 529 -0.23 22.81 18.70
CA GLY A 529 -0.87 23.75 17.77
C GLY A 529 -2.35 23.96 18.10
N LYS A 530 -3.06 24.60 17.19
CA LYS A 530 -4.52 24.75 17.25
C LYS A 530 -5.13 24.11 16.02
N TRP A 531 -6.30 23.52 16.19
CA TRP A 531 -6.98 22.77 15.15
C TRP A 531 -8.37 23.35 14.89
N VAL A 532 -8.74 23.49 13.65
CA VAL A 532 -10.04 24.02 13.23
C VAL A 532 -10.81 22.91 12.54
N ASP A 533 -12.00 22.62 13.00
CA ASP A 533 -12.90 21.68 12.35
C ASP A 533 -13.25 22.14 10.94
N TYR A 534 -13.05 21.26 9.97
CA TYR A 534 -13.27 21.58 8.55
C TYR A 534 -14.73 21.91 8.25
N GLN A 535 -15.67 21.20 8.89
CA GLN A 535 -17.11 21.35 8.69
C GLN A 535 -17.67 22.51 9.53
N THR A 536 -17.52 22.43 10.84
CA THR A 536 -18.17 23.35 11.80
C THR A 536 -17.41 24.64 12.08
N LYS A 537 -16.13 24.72 11.68
CA LYS A 537 -15.20 25.82 11.98
C LYS A 537 -14.88 26.02 13.47
N LYS A 538 -15.27 25.10 14.31
CA LYS A 538 -14.92 25.11 15.75
C LYS A 538 -13.41 24.89 15.93
N THR A 539 -12.82 25.63 16.89
CA THR A 539 -11.39 25.54 17.18
C THR A 539 -11.16 24.69 18.43
N TYR A 540 -10.10 23.85 18.36
CA TYR A 540 -9.65 22.99 19.44
C TYR A 540 -8.19 23.27 19.80
N THR A 541 -7.83 23.00 21.06
CA THR A 541 -6.47 23.07 21.61
C THR A 541 -5.86 21.67 21.67
N PRO A 542 -4.53 21.53 21.92
CA PRO A 542 -3.91 20.22 22.09
C PRO A 542 -4.55 19.35 23.18
N GLY A 543 -4.40 18.03 23.05
CA GLY A 543 -4.90 17.02 23.98
C GLY A 543 -6.04 16.17 23.44
N TYR A 544 -6.64 15.35 24.29
CA TYR A 544 -7.77 14.51 23.92
C TYR A 544 -9.08 15.28 23.94
N HIS A 545 -9.83 15.18 22.87
CA HIS A 545 -11.17 15.77 22.72
C HIS A 545 -12.17 14.72 22.26
N ARG A 546 -13.38 14.76 22.81
CA ARG A 546 -14.54 14.06 22.28
C ARG A 546 -15.22 14.95 21.26
N ILE A 547 -15.17 14.57 20.00
CA ILE A 547 -15.64 15.37 18.85
C ILE A 547 -16.73 14.61 18.11
N ALA A 548 -17.86 15.26 17.93
CA ALA A 548 -18.93 14.75 17.09
C ALA A 548 -18.61 15.03 15.61
N ALA A 549 -18.89 14.07 14.75
CA ALA A 549 -18.93 14.29 13.31
C ALA A 549 -20.16 15.14 12.95
N ASP A 550 -20.10 15.83 11.82
CA ASP A 550 -21.20 16.62 11.29
C ASP A 550 -21.82 15.90 10.07
N ASP A 551 -22.23 16.61 9.03
CA ASP A 551 -22.88 16.07 7.83
C ASP A 551 -22.07 14.92 7.19
N ILE A 552 -20.74 15.05 7.14
CA ILE A 552 -19.83 13.97 6.74
C ILE A 552 -19.45 13.18 8.02
N PRO A 553 -19.70 11.85 8.07
CA PRO A 553 -19.50 11.03 9.27
C PRO A 553 -18.01 10.75 9.54
N CYS A 554 -17.24 11.82 9.73
CA CYS A 554 -15.81 11.78 10.02
C CYS A 554 -15.39 13.08 10.71
N VAL A 555 -14.50 13.00 11.67
CA VAL A 555 -13.86 14.20 12.22
C VAL A 555 -12.72 14.62 11.29
N ILE A 556 -12.84 15.81 10.71
CA ILE A 556 -11.85 16.38 9.79
C ILE A 556 -11.39 17.71 10.38
N LEU A 557 -10.13 17.79 10.77
CA LEU A 557 -9.54 19.00 11.36
C LEU A 557 -8.41 19.52 10.50
N VAL A 558 -8.22 20.83 10.52
CA VAL A 558 -7.15 21.51 9.78
C VAL A 558 -6.28 22.27 10.75
N ARG A 559 -4.97 22.28 10.57
CA ARG A 559 -4.05 23.12 11.37
C ARG A 559 -4.48 24.58 11.25
N LYS A 560 -4.63 25.27 12.38
CA LYS A 560 -4.98 26.69 12.36
C LYS A 560 -3.86 27.51 11.72
N GLY A 561 -4.23 28.36 10.78
CA GLY A 561 -3.32 29.16 9.97
C GLY A 561 -2.98 28.53 8.62
N SER A 562 -3.35 27.27 8.39
CA SER A 562 -3.20 26.65 7.07
C SER A 562 -4.15 27.25 6.05
N VAL A 563 -3.71 27.19 4.81
CA VAL A 563 -4.49 27.55 3.61
C VAL A 563 -4.69 26.29 2.79
N ILE A 564 -5.94 25.88 2.64
CA ILE A 564 -6.29 24.71 1.85
C ILE A 564 -6.89 25.16 0.51
N PRO A 565 -6.19 24.96 -0.60
CA PRO A 565 -6.70 25.33 -1.91
C PRO A 565 -7.85 24.41 -2.31
N HIS A 566 -8.93 25.00 -2.83
CA HIS A 566 -10.13 24.33 -3.31
C HIS A 566 -10.41 24.72 -4.76
N VAL A 567 -11.26 23.93 -5.41
CA VAL A 567 -11.79 24.19 -6.74
C VAL A 567 -13.30 23.90 -6.77
N PRO A 568 -14.10 24.54 -7.63
CA PRO A 568 -15.49 24.12 -7.84
C PRO A 568 -15.58 22.66 -8.26
N VAL A 569 -16.61 21.95 -7.79
CA VAL A 569 -16.83 20.55 -8.15
C VAL A 569 -16.98 20.40 -9.66
N ALA A 570 -16.26 19.43 -10.22
CA ALA A 570 -16.39 18.95 -11.58
C ALA A 570 -16.82 17.48 -11.57
N GLN A 571 -17.43 16.96 -12.65
CA GLN A 571 -17.88 15.57 -12.72
C GLN A 571 -16.75 14.60 -13.07
N SER A 572 -15.63 15.11 -13.62
CA SER A 572 -14.37 14.38 -13.82
C SER A 572 -13.19 15.32 -13.55
N THR A 573 -12.01 14.76 -13.34
CA THR A 573 -10.79 15.56 -13.17
C THR A 573 -10.41 16.33 -14.43
N SER A 574 -10.81 15.84 -15.62
CA SER A 574 -10.60 16.52 -16.90
C SER A 574 -11.42 17.80 -17.05
N GLU A 575 -12.51 17.94 -16.31
CA GLU A 575 -13.38 19.12 -16.32
C GLU A 575 -13.01 20.18 -15.28
N ILE A 576 -11.99 19.93 -14.46
CA ILE A 576 -11.58 20.87 -13.42
C ILE A 576 -11.05 22.17 -14.05
N ASP A 577 -11.71 23.28 -13.73
CA ASP A 577 -11.24 24.62 -14.12
C ASP A 577 -10.19 25.15 -13.13
N TRP A 578 -8.94 24.87 -13.41
CA TRP A 578 -7.80 25.28 -12.58
C TRP A 578 -7.64 26.80 -12.41
N ASN A 579 -8.30 27.62 -13.26
CA ASN A 579 -8.33 29.07 -13.11
C ASN A 579 -9.27 29.52 -11.99
N LYS A 580 -10.12 28.62 -11.49
CA LYS A 580 -11.09 28.88 -10.41
C LYS A 580 -10.63 28.30 -9.07
N VAL A 581 -9.35 28.02 -8.90
CA VAL A 581 -8.80 27.64 -7.59
C VAL A 581 -8.95 28.82 -6.62
N TYR A 582 -9.42 28.52 -5.42
CA TYR A 582 -9.58 29.51 -4.35
C TYR A 582 -9.09 28.97 -3.02
N ASP A 583 -8.56 29.85 -2.19
CA ASP A 583 -7.98 29.51 -0.89
C ASP A 583 -9.02 29.57 0.23
N VAL A 584 -9.11 28.50 1.02
CA VAL A 584 -9.87 28.46 2.27
C VAL A 584 -8.89 28.53 3.45
N LYS A 585 -9.03 29.55 4.26
CA LYS A 585 -8.17 29.79 5.45
C LYS A 585 -8.82 29.18 6.69
N PHE A 586 -8.02 28.53 7.50
CA PHE A 586 -8.43 27.89 8.75
C PHE A 586 -7.75 28.47 9.97
#